data_0b52530993b2a6f391ca7140cd4d0ff0
#
_entry.id   0b52530993b2a6f391ca7140cd4d0ff0
#
_cell.length_a   1.000
_cell.length_b   1.000
_cell.length_c   1.000
_cell.angle_alpha   90.00
_cell.angle_beta   90.00
_cell.angle_gamma   90.00
#
_symmetry.space_group_name_H-M   'P 1'
#
loop_
_entity.id
_entity.type
_entity.pdbx_description
1 polymer ?
#
loop_
_entity_poly.entity_id
_entity_poly.type
_entity_poly.pdbx_seq_one_letter_code
_entity_poly.pdbx_strand_id
1 'polypeptide(L)'
;MNYDLTDKENRKRFINRCNALLKNQRNNVCLIDESNRTLNQNRYIHVLCRILAQEVGVTEEYAKQVYFKELANPNIFITCTKDPLTNSFIKITRSTADLNINEMRKAIDGFIRWAAENGYVLPEATLNDDGTMTFNDDQNNEAFHQAEIETSKEEWV
;
A
#
# COMPACT_ATOMS: atom_id res chain seq x y z
N MET A 1 -6.44 -18.91 -9.08
CA MET A 1 -5.56 -20.06 -8.81
C MET A 1 -4.15 -19.50 -8.64
N ASN A 2 -3.63 -19.53 -7.43
CA ASN A 2 -2.33 -18.98 -7.08
C ASN A 2 -1.29 -20.10 -7.04
N TYR A 3 -0.07 -19.80 -7.44
CA TYR A 3 1.06 -20.71 -7.42
C TYR A 3 2.16 -20.10 -6.54
N ASP A 4 2.52 -20.80 -5.49
CA ASP A 4 3.72 -20.48 -4.70
C ASP A 4 4.95 -20.96 -5.46
N LEU A 5 5.71 -20.04 -6.03
CA LEU A 5 6.90 -20.37 -6.83
C LEU A 5 8.15 -20.62 -5.98
N THR A 6 8.07 -20.50 -4.66
CA THR A 6 9.15 -20.93 -3.76
C THR A 6 9.18 -22.45 -3.65
N ASP A 7 8.01 -23.10 -3.77
CA ASP A 7 7.89 -24.56 -3.78
C ASP A 7 8.20 -25.15 -5.16
N LYS A 8 9.05 -26.19 -5.17
CA LYS A 8 9.52 -26.85 -6.38
C LYS A 8 8.39 -27.55 -7.16
N GLU A 9 7.42 -28.11 -6.46
CA GLU A 9 6.30 -28.83 -7.09
C GLU A 9 5.29 -27.82 -7.70
N ASN A 10 5.00 -26.73 -7.01
CA ASN A 10 4.17 -25.66 -7.54
C ASN A 10 4.80 -24.97 -8.76
N ARG A 11 6.13 -24.81 -8.80
CA ARG A 11 6.83 -24.34 -10.01
C ARG A 11 6.57 -25.22 -11.22
N LYS A 12 6.65 -26.54 -11.05
CA LYS A 12 6.36 -27.50 -12.14
C LYS A 12 4.90 -27.39 -12.61
N ARG A 13 3.96 -27.32 -11.67
CA ARG A 13 2.52 -27.14 -11.99
C ARG A 13 2.27 -25.84 -12.75
N PHE A 14 2.90 -24.74 -12.34
CA PHE A 14 2.84 -23.46 -13.02
C PHE A 14 3.35 -23.55 -14.46
N ILE A 15 4.54 -24.09 -14.67
CA ILE A 15 5.13 -24.27 -16.01
C ILE A 15 4.23 -25.14 -16.90
N ASN A 16 3.73 -26.25 -16.40
CA ASN A 16 2.82 -27.14 -17.14
C ASN A 16 1.52 -26.41 -17.53
N ARG A 17 0.98 -25.57 -16.63
CA ARG A 17 -0.21 -24.76 -16.92
C ARG A 17 0.07 -23.69 -17.97
N CYS A 18 1.20 -22.99 -17.90
CA CYS A 18 1.63 -22.03 -18.90
C CYS A 18 1.76 -22.69 -20.28
N ASN A 19 2.40 -23.86 -20.37
CA ASN A 19 2.55 -24.60 -21.61
C ASN A 19 1.21 -25.04 -22.21
N ALA A 20 0.27 -25.47 -21.36
CA ALA A 20 -1.08 -25.83 -21.80
C ALA A 20 -1.87 -24.62 -22.33
N LEU A 21 -1.74 -23.45 -21.70
CA LEU A 21 -2.38 -22.21 -22.14
C LEU A 21 -1.79 -21.70 -23.47
N LEU A 22 -0.47 -21.78 -23.65
CA LEU A 22 0.19 -21.42 -24.88
C LEU A 22 -0.24 -22.29 -26.08
N LYS A 23 -0.48 -23.58 -25.83
CA LYS A 23 -1.01 -24.50 -26.87
C LYS A 23 -2.43 -24.14 -27.30
N ASN A 24 -3.25 -23.62 -26.38
CA ASN A 24 -4.68 -23.35 -26.64
C ASN A 24 -4.97 -22.03 -27.36
N GLN A 25 -4.02 -21.12 -27.49
CA GLN A 25 -4.06 -19.83 -28.24
C GLN A 25 -5.32 -18.93 -28.06
N ARG A 26 -6.25 -19.28 -27.17
CA ARG A 26 -7.58 -18.65 -27.05
C ARG A 26 -7.78 -17.79 -25.80
N ASN A 27 -6.82 -17.79 -24.88
CA ASN A 27 -7.00 -17.17 -23.56
C ASN A 27 -6.02 -16.02 -23.36
N ASN A 28 -6.53 -14.90 -22.89
CA ASN A 28 -5.68 -13.88 -22.29
C ASN A 28 -5.24 -14.36 -20.89
N VAL A 29 -3.95 -14.31 -20.64
CA VAL A 29 -3.37 -14.66 -19.33
C VAL A 29 -2.85 -13.40 -18.69
N CYS A 30 -3.32 -13.11 -17.48
CA CYS A 30 -2.77 -12.06 -16.63
C CYS A 30 -1.88 -12.72 -15.58
N LEU A 31 -0.60 -12.35 -15.54
CA LEU A 31 0.32 -12.72 -14.48
C LEU A 31 0.38 -11.58 -13.48
N ILE A 32 -0.05 -11.87 -12.25
CA ILE A 32 0.03 -10.93 -11.14
C ILE A 32 1.17 -11.40 -10.24
N ASP A 33 2.20 -10.58 -10.12
CA ASP A 33 3.27 -10.80 -9.15
C ASP A 33 2.79 -10.27 -7.79
N GLU A 34 2.70 -11.17 -6.78
CA GLU A 34 2.33 -10.80 -5.41
C GLU A 34 3.40 -9.98 -4.68
N SER A 35 4.52 -9.66 -5.34
CA SER A 35 5.49 -8.68 -4.82
C SER A 35 4.92 -7.25 -4.73
N ASN A 36 3.80 -6.99 -5.40
CA ASN A 36 3.08 -5.73 -5.25
C ASN A 36 2.44 -5.62 -3.86
N ARG A 37 2.32 -4.38 -3.36
CA ARG A 37 1.71 -4.10 -2.06
C ARG A 37 0.42 -4.89 -1.83
N THR A 38 0.23 -5.40 -0.61
CA THR A 38 -0.98 -6.14 -0.27
C THR A 38 -2.19 -5.19 -0.11
N LEU A 39 -3.42 -5.71 -0.31
CA LEU A 39 -4.66 -4.97 -0.02
C LEU A 39 -4.68 -4.49 1.43
N ASN A 40 -4.18 -5.30 2.37
CA ASN A 40 -4.11 -4.97 3.79
C ASN A 40 -3.18 -3.78 4.05
N GLN A 41 -2.00 -3.73 3.43
CA GLN A 41 -1.11 -2.57 3.53
C GLN A 41 -1.77 -1.30 2.99
N ASN A 42 -2.52 -1.40 1.90
CA ASN A 42 -3.24 -0.26 1.35
C ASN A 42 -4.34 0.24 2.29
N ARG A 43 -5.16 -0.66 2.83
CA ARG A 43 -6.19 -0.31 3.83
C ARG A 43 -5.58 0.37 5.05
N TYR A 44 -4.48 -0.18 5.54
CA TYR A 44 -3.78 0.37 6.70
C TYR A 44 -3.33 1.81 6.48
N ILE A 45 -2.74 2.13 5.34
CA ILE A 45 -2.38 3.52 5.00
C ILE A 45 -3.59 4.45 5.03
N HIS A 46 -4.72 4.03 4.45
CA HIS A 46 -5.95 4.84 4.47
C HIS A 46 -6.42 5.12 5.89
N VAL A 47 -6.38 4.12 6.77
CA VAL A 47 -6.75 4.29 8.18
C VAL A 47 -5.80 5.24 8.89
N LEU A 48 -4.49 5.08 8.75
CA LEU A 48 -3.50 5.97 9.36
C LEU A 48 -3.67 7.41 8.86
N CYS A 49 -3.86 7.62 7.56
CA CYS A 49 -4.11 8.95 6.99
C CYS A 49 -5.40 9.57 7.53
N ARG A 50 -6.45 8.78 7.70
CA ARG A 50 -7.74 9.24 8.23
C ARG A 50 -7.62 9.67 9.69
N ILE A 51 -6.99 8.86 10.54
CA ILE A 51 -6.77 9.19 11.94
C ILE A 51 -5.99 10.51 12.06
N LEU A 52 -4.87 10.62 11.37
CA LEU A 52 -4.07 11.84 11.40
C LEU A 52 -4.85 13.05 10.83
N ALA A 53 -5.61 12.85 9.76
CA ALA A 53 -6.42 13.91 9.14
C ALA A 53 -7.48 14.45 10.11
N GLN A 54 -8.14 13.58 10.89
CA GLN A 54 -9.12 13.96 11.91
C GLN A 54 -8.47 14.75 13.04
N GLU A 55 -7.30 14.33 13.52
CA GLU A 55 -6.60 15.02 14.62
C GLU A 55 -6.07 16.40 14.17
N VAL A 56 -5.59 16.52 12.94
CA VAL A 56 -5.03 17.78 12.41
C VAL A 56 -6.12 18.70 11.84
N GLY A 57 -7.30 18.17 11.50
CA GLY A 57 -8.39 18.93 10.89
C GLY A 57 -8.22 19.17 9.38
N VAL A 58 -7.64 18.20 8.66
CA VAL A 58 -7.47 18.22 7.20
C VAL A 58 -8.23 17.07 6.54
N THR A 59 -8.27 17.03 5.21
CA THR A 59 -8.85 15.89 4.48
C THR A 59 -7.91 14.69 4.46
N GLU A 60 -8.46 13.47 4.37
CA GLU A 60 -7.67 12.24 4.22
C GLU A 60 -6.75 12.30 2.99
N GLU A 61 -7.26 12.83 1.88
CA GLU A 61 -6.47 12.99 0.65
C GLU A 61 -5.28 13.95 0.87
N TYR A 62 -5.47 15.03 1.59
CA TYR A 62 -4.38 15.93 1.96
C TYR A 62 -3.34 15.21 2.83
N ALA A 63 -3.78 14.49 3.85
CA ALA A 63 -2.89 13.71 4.71
C ALA A 63 -2.09 12.67 3.91
N LYS A 64 -2.73 12.00 2.95
CA LYS A 64 -2.08 11.02 2.08
C LYS A 64 -1.07 11.64 1.12
N GLN A 65 -1.41 12.75 0.45
CA GLN A 65 -0.52 13.35 -0.54
C GLN A 65 0.61 14.13 0.11
N VAL A 66 0.30 14.94 1.12
CA VAL A 66 1.27 15.84 1.74
C VAL A 66 2.02 15.14 2.89
N TYR A 67 1.31 14.65 3.90
CA TYR A 67 1.97 14.11 5.09
C TYR A 67 2.62 12.77 4.82
N PHE A 68 1.90 11.81 4.24
CA PHE A 68 2.42 10.48 3.98
C PHE A 68 3.48 10.45 2.89
N LYS A 69 3.21 11.07 1.72
CA LYS A 69 4.13 10.97 0.58
C LYS A 69 5.24 12.00 0.61
N GLU A 70 4.90 13.29 0.79
CA GLU A 70 5.87 14.37 0.59
C GLU A 70 6.71 14.65 1.83
N LEU A 71 6.14 14.63 3.03
CA LEU A 71 6.85 14.97 4.24
C LEU A 71 7.48 13.76 4.92
N ALA A 72 6.73 12.67 5.10
CA ALA A 72 7.24 11.48 5.77
C ALA A 72 8.16 10.63 4.87
N ASN A 73 7.85 10.53 3.58
CA ASN A 73 8.53 9.59 2.67
C ASN A 73 8.99 10.21 1.34
N PRO A 74 9.64 11.39 1.33
CA PRO A 74 10.05 12.04 0.09
C PRO A 74 10.96 11.15 -0.77
N ASN A 75 11.85 10.39 -0.15
CA ASN A 75 12.80 9.52 -0.85
C ASN A 75 12.14 8.33 -1.58
N ILE A 76 10.93 7.94 -1.18
CA ILE A 76 10.19 6.85 -1.81
C ILE A 76 9.28 7.38 -2.92
N PHE A 77 8.63 8.52 -2.68
CA PHE A 77 7.56 9.01 -3.54
C PHE A 77 7.97 10.13 -4.49
N ILE A 78 9.01 10.91 -4.18
CA ILE A 78 9.37 12.06 -4.97
C ILE A 78 10.55 11.73 -5.89
N THR A 79 10.34 11.96 -7.18
CA THR A 79 11.39 11.88 -8.19
C THR A 79 11.45 13.21 -8.94
N CYS A 80 12.65 13.75 -9.11
CA CYS A 80 12.88 14.90 -9.97
C CYS A 80 13.34 14.39 -11.33
N THR A 81 12.60 14.75 -12.37
CA THR A 81 12.98 14.45 -13.75
C THR A 81 13.08 15.75 -14.56
N LYS A 82 13.87 15.72 -15.62
CA LYS A 82 14.03 16.84 -16.52
C LYS A 82 12.94 16.77 -17.58
N ASP A 83 12.14 17.82 -17.69
CA ASP A 83 11.16 17.94 -18.75
C ASP A 83 11.86 18.13 -20.10
N PRO A 84 11.61 17.28 -21.09
CA PRO A 84 12.27 17.34 -22.39
C PRO A 84 11.87 18.59 -23.20
N LEU A 85 10.71 19.18 -22.90
CA LEU A 85 10.20 20.35 -23.65
C LEU A 85 10.75 21.68 -23.10
N THR A 86 10.72 21.84 -21.78
CA THR A 86 11.11 23.10 -21.12
C THR A 86 12.54 23.08 -20.58
N ASN A 87 13.18 21.90 -20.56
CA ASN A 87 14.50 21.66 -19.99
C ASN A 87 14.59 21.94 -18.47
N SER A 88 13.46 22.18 -17.83
CA SER A 88 13.32 22.43 -16.38
C SER A 88 13.18 21.14 -15.60
N PHE A 89 13.60 21.15 -14.32
CA PHE A 89 13.34 20.03 -13.43
C PHE A 89 11.90 20.09 -12.91
N ILE A 90 11.16 19.00 -13.10
CA ILE A 90 9.81 18.82 -12.57
C ILE A 90 9.80 17.75 -11.48
N LYS A 91 9.02 18.01 -10.44
CA LYS A 91 8.76 17.06 -9.35
C LYS A 91 7.62 16.14 -9.75
N ILE A 92 7.88 14.84 -9.76
CA ILE A 92 6.87 13.81 -10.00
C ILE A 92 6.65 13.05 -8.70
N THR A 93 5.38 12.92 -8.28
CA THR A 93 5.01 12.12 -7.12
C THR A 93 4.52 10.75 -7.58
N ARG A 94 5.21 9.71 -7.14
CA ARG A 94 4.93 8.30 -7.45
C ARG A 94 3.59 7.87 -6.84
N SER A 95 2.86 6.99 -7.51
CA SER A 95 1.65 6.38 -6.95
C SER A 95 1.99 5.35 -5.87
N THR A 96 1.13 5.24 -4.85
CA THR A 96 1.23 4.14 -3.89
C THR A 96 0.99 2.78 -4.54
N ALA A 97 0.29 2.74 -5.69
CA ALA A 97 0.05 1.51 -6.45
C ALA A 97 1.33 0.91 -7.04
N ASP A 98 2.36 1.73 -7.26
CA ASP A 98 3.63 1.32 -7.88
C ASP A 98 4.64 0.79 -6.86
N LEU A 99 4.29 0.76 -5.56
CA LEU A 99 5.16 0.27 -4.51
C LEU A 99 5.08 -1.25 -4.38
N ASN A 100 6.23 -1.88 -4.17
CA ASN A 100 6.29 -3.26 -3.72
C ASN A 100 6.04 -3.38 -2.19
N ILE A 101 5.88 -4.62 -1.70
CA ILE A 101 5.60 -4.90 -0.27
C ILE A 101 6.64 -4.26 0.66
N ASN A 102 7.93 -4.34 0.31
CA ASN A 102 9.01 -3.83 1.15
C ASN A 102 9.09 -2.29 1.14
N GLU A 103 8.86 -1.66 -0.02
CA GLU A 103 8.77 -0.21 -0.13
C GLU A 103 7.58 0.32 0.67
N MET A 104 6.43 -0.35 0.58
CA MET A 104 5.24 0.04 1.33
C MET A 104 5.46 -0.10 2.85
N ARG A 105 6.11 -1.18 3.32
CA ARG A 105 6.47 -1.34 4.73
C ARG A 105 7.35 -0.19 5.21
N LYS A 106 8.41 0.14 4.48
CA LYS A 106 9.28 1.29 4.81
C LYS A 106 8.52 2.61 4.84
N ALA A 107 7.57 2.79 3.92
CA ALA A 107 6.76 4.00 3.88
C ALA A 107 5.81 4.10 5.09
N ILE A 108 5.20 2.99 5.51
CA ILE A 108 4.37 2.92 6.72
C ILE A 108 5.21 3.24 7.97
N ASP A 109 6.35 2.58 8.14
CA ASP A 109 7.24 2.80 9.28
C ASP A 109 7.74 4.26 9.32
N GLY A 110 8.07 4.81 8.15
CA GLY A 110 8.46 6.21 8.00
C GLY A 110 7.36 7.19 8.40
N PHE A 111 6.11 6.89 8.04
CA PHE A 111 4.97 7.73 8.36
C PHE A 111 4.62 7.71 9.86
N ILE A 112 4.62 6.54 10.48
CA ILE A 112 4.38 6.40 11.93
C ILE A 112 5.45 7.16 12.71
N ARG A 113 6.72 7.03 12.33
CA ARG A 113 7.83 7.74 12.96
C ARG A 113 7.69 9.25 12.79
N TRP A 114 7.43 9.70 11.57
CA TRP A 114 7.25 11.12 11.28
C TRP A 114 6.08 11.73 12.07
N ALA A 115 4.95 11.01 12.18
CA ALA A 115 3.83 11.43 12.98
C ALA A 115 4.20 11.56 14.47
N ALA A 116 4.89 10.57 15.03
CA ALA A 116 5.38 10.59 16.42
C ALA A 116 6.32 11.77 16.69
N GLU A 117 7.24 12.08 15.78
CA GLU A 117 8.15 13.24 15.85
C GLU A 117 7.40 14.58 15.85
N ASN A 118 6.20 14.60 15.24
CA ASN A 118 5.31 15.78 15.23
C ASN A 118 4.25 15.76 16.36
N GLY A 119 4.33 14.82 17.30
CA GLY A 119 3.47 14.74 18.48
C GLY A 119 2.16 13.98 18.26
N TYR A 120 1.99 13.27 17.16
CA TYR A 120 0.82 12.44 16.85
C TYR A 120 1.16 10.96 17.01
N VAL A 121 0.32 10.23 17.75
CA VAL A 121 0.49 8.80 17.95
C VAL A 121 -0.45 8.06 17.00
N LEU A 122 0.15 7.38 16.03
CA LEU A 122 -0.59 6.52 15.11
C LEU A 122 -0.56 5.07 15.60
N PRO A 123 -1.65 4.30 15.46
CA PRO A 123 -1.69 2.91 15.91
C PRO A 123 -0.73 2.05 15.08
N GLU A 124 0.06 1.24 15.76
CA GLU A 124 0.91 0.22 15.14
C GLU A 124 0.09 -1.05 14.92
N ALA A 125 0.16 -1.58 13.70
CA ALA A 125 -0.46 -2.86 13.37
C ALA A 125 0.60 -3.93 13.19
N THR A 126 0.35 -5.11 13.78
CA THR A 126 1.11 -6.32 13.48
C THR A 126 0.41 -7.07 12.35
N LEU A 127 1.13 -7.27 11.24
CA LEU A 127 0.65 -8.12 10.16
C LEU A 127 0.92 -9.57 10.52
N ASN A 128 -0.12 -10.36 10.65
CA ASN A 128 -0.02 -11.79 10.92
C ASN A 128 0.36 -12.55 9.63
N ASP A 129 0.88 -13.76 9.78
CA ASP A 129 1.28 -14.64 8.66
C ASP A 129 0.10 -15.03 7.76
N ASP A 130 -1.14 -14.99 8.26
CA ASP A 130 -2.39 -15.22 7.52
C ASP A 130 -2.89 -14.00 6.74
N GLY A 131 -2.17 -12.88 6.79
CA GLY A 131 -2.54 -11.62 6.14
C GLY A 131 -3.55 -10.77 6.90
N THR A 132 -3.95 -11.19 8.11
CA THR A 132 -4.78 -10.35 8.99
C THR A 132 -3.92 -9.32 9.74
N MET A 133 -4.52 -8.19 10.10
CA MET A 133 -3.86 -7.16 10.90
C MET A 133 -4.46 -7.15 12.31
N THR A 134 -3.58 -7.17 13.31
CA THR A 134 -3.94 -6.92 14.70
C THR A 134 -3.31 -5.61 15.16
N PHE A 135 -4.07 -4.85 15.93
CA PHE A 135 -3.64 -3.58 16.50
C PHE A 135 -3.24 -3.77 17.94
N ASN A 136 -2.12 -3.20 18.33
CA ASN A 136 -1.51 -3.38 19.65
C ASN A 136 -2.11 -2.44 20.74
N ASP A 137 -3.13 -1.65 20.40
CA ASP A 137 -3.66 -0.66 21.33
C ASP A 137 -5.17 -0.84 21.57
N ASP A 138 -5.53 -1.27 22.77
CA ASP A 138 -6.92 -1.51 23.20
C ASP A 138 -7.79 -0.22 23.20
N GLN A 139 -7.19 0.96 23.16
CA GLN A 139 -7.90 2.24 23.20
C GLN A 139 -8.30 2.80 21.82
N ASN A 140 -7.66 2.34 20.74
CA ASN A 140 -7.95 2.79 19.37
C ASN A 140 -8.83 1.81 18.57
N ASN A 141 -9.24 0.70 19.15
CA ASN A 141 -9.97 -0.37 18.46
C ASN A 141 -11.37 0.09 17.99
N GLU A 142 -12.03 1.00 18.72
CA GLU A 142 -13.35 1.53 18.32
C GLU A 142 -13.25 2.49 17.13
N ALA A 143 -12.26 3.38 17.10
CA ALA A 143 -12.02 4.30 16.00
C ALA A 143 -11.62 3.54 14.72
N PHE A 144 -10.92 2.42 14.88
CA PHE A 144 -10.50 1.56 13.78
C PHE A 144 -11.67 0.81 13.15
N HIS A 145 -12.55 0.19 13.97
CA HIS A 145 -13.75 -0.48 13.48
C HIS A 145 -14.73 0.47 12.78
N GLN A 146 -14.85 1.70 13.25
CA GLN A 146 -15.66 2.72 12.58
C GLN A 146 -15.05 3.11 11.22
N ALA A 147 -13.73 3.27 11.13
CA ALA A 147 -13.03 3.58 9.89
C ALA A 147 -13.11 2.44 8.86
N GLU A 148 -13.07 1.16 9.28
CA GLU A 148 -13.27 0.00 8.39
C GLU A 148 -14.70 -0.06 7.83
N ILE A 149 -15.70 0.23 8.65
CA ILE A 149 -17.11 0.22 8.22
C ILE A 149 -17.39 1.32 7.19
N GLU A 150 -16.78 2.48 7.33
CA GLU A 150 -16.93 3.59 6.37
C GLU A 150 -16.23 3.32 5.05
N THR A 151 -15.02 2.76 5.05
CA THR A 151 -14.31 2.37 3.81
C THR A 151 -15.04 1.28 3.03
N SER A 152 -15.70 0.35 3.73
CA SER A 152 -16.50 -0.71 3.08
C SER A 152 -17.75 -0.17 2.39
N LYS A 153 -18.25 0.99 2.78
CA LYS A 153 -19.44 1.63 2.18
C LYS A 153 -19.12 2.43 0.91
N GLU A 154 -17.90 2.94 0.79
CA GLU A 154 -17.47 3.73 -0.37
C GLU A 154 -17.04 2.88 -1.57
N GLU A 155 -16.70 1.60 -1.37
CA GLU A 155 -16.37 0.66 -2.47
C GLU A 155 -17.60 0.16 -3.27
N TRP A 156 -18.84 0.52 -2.86
CA TRP A 156 -20.10 0.05 -3.49
C TRP A 156 -20.95 1.16 -4.11
N VAL A 157 -20.36 2.33 -4.40
CA VAL A 157 -21.05 3.41 -5.10
C VAL A 157 -20.39 3.73 -6.44
#